data_e9c814194d480b325ccb3f6951cf82d6
#
_entry.id   e9c814194d480b325ccb3f6951cf82d6
#
_cell.length_a   1.000
_cell.length_b   1.000
_cell.length_c   1.000
_cell.angle_alpha   90.00
_cell.angle_beta   90.00
_cell.angle_gamma   90.00
#
_symmetry.space_group_name_H-M   'P 1'
#
loop_
_entity.id
_entity.type
_entity.pdbx_description
1 polymer ?
#
loop_
_entity_poly.entity_id
_entity_poly.type
_entity_poly.pdbx_seq_one_letter_code
_entity_poly.pdbx_strand_id
1 'polypeptide(L)'
;GFETVSIGALAQVAAAPVFAGSFLIAKKLTETESSASIVGFLSIVVTLVLLPPALMVWRTPTGMELILLFFVAALATAGHVTLTKAFQCAEITVTQPAQFLQLVWATLLGLLVFGEQPVLWTWVGGAIIVASATYIAHRETRIKDKSNLMDAKIVAESEPRR
;
A
#
# COMPACT_ATOMS: atom_id res chain seq x y z
N GLY A 1 13.40 -27.66 -11.13
CA GLY A 1 13.08 -27.23 -12.47
C GLY A 1 12.62 -25.79 -12.42
N PHE A 2 13.13 -24.95 -13.31
CA PHE A 2 12.55 -23.62 -13.55
C PHE A 2 11.18 -23.86 -14.19
N GLU A 3 10.11 -23.74 -13.41
CA GLU A 3 8.78 -23.68 -13.97
C GLU A 3 8.71 -22.44 -14.87
N THR A 4 8.15 -22.64 -16.05
CA THR A 4 7.96 -21.55 -17.02
C THR A 4 7.24 -20.41 -16.35
N VAL A 5 7.81 -19.20 -16.42
CA VAL A 5 7.19 -17.99 -15.85
C VAL A 5 5.78 -17.88 -16.43
N SER A 6 4.78 -18.00 -15.58
CA SER A 6 3.37 -17.95 -16.01
C SER A 6 3.03 -16.53 -16.49
N ILE A 7 2.10 -16.42 -17.44
CA ILE A 7 1.56 -15.13 -17.89
C ILE A 7 1.03 -14.32 -16.70
N GLY A 8 0.46 -15.01 -15.69
CA GLY A 8 0.03 -14.37 -14.45
C GLY A 8 1.17 -13.73 -13.65
N ALA A 9 2.34 -14.39 -13.60
CA ALA A 9 3.50 -13.82 -12.93
C ALA A 9 4.02 -12.56 -13.67
N LEU A 10 4.04 -12.58 -15.00
CA LEU A 10 4.40 -11.40 -15.79
C LEU A 10 3.40 -10.25 -15.60
N ALA A 11 2.10 -10.54 -15.58
CA ALA A 11 1.06 -9.55 -15.31
C ALA A 11 1.23 -8.94 -13.91
N GLN A 12 1.59 -9.73 -12.90
CA GLN A 12 1.84 -9.25 -11.54
C GLN A 12 3.05 -8.31 -11.48
N VAL A 13 4.14 -8.63 -12.19
CA VAL A 13 5.31 -7.74 -12.29
C VAL A 13 4.93 -6.43 -12.99
N ALA A 14 4.14 -6.50 -14.07
CA ALA A 14 3.66 -5.32 -14.77
C ALA A 14 2.71 -4.45 -13.95
N ALA A 15 1.96 -5.04 -13.00
CA ALA A 15 1.08 -4.30 -12.09
C ALA A 15 1.86 -3.45 -11.07
N ALA A 16 3.08 -3.83 -10.69
CA ALA A 16 3.85 -3.13 -9.66
C ALA A 16 4.09 -1.64 -9.94
N PRO A 17 4.56 -1.20 -11.12
CA PRO A 17 4.70 0.22 -11.42
C PRO A 17 3.37 0.98 -11.47
N VAL A 18 2.27 0.31 -11.87
CA VAL A 18 0.93 0.90 -11.88
C VAL A 18 0.46 1.16 -10.44
N PHE A 19 0.68 0.21 -9.53
CA PHE A 19 0.40 0.41 -8.11
C PHE A 19 1.24 1.55 -7.50
N ALA A 20 2.54 1.60 -7.79
CA ALA A 20 3.39 2.69 -7.34
C ALA A 20 2.89 4.05 -7.84
N GLY A 21 2.52 4.16 -9.12
CA GLY A 21 1.92 5.36 -9.69
C GLY A 21 0.60 5.75 -9.02
N SER A 22 -0.26 4.78 -8.70
CA SER A 22 -1.53 5.04 -8.03
C SER A 22 -1.34 5.61 -6.61
N PHE A 23 -0.33 5.16 -5.87
CA PHE A 23 -0.01 5.72 -4.55
C PHE A 23 0.52 7.15 -4.62
N LEU A 24 1.35 7.46 -5.63
CA LEU A 24 1.83 8.83 -5.86
C LEU A 24 0.67 9.77 -6.21
N ILE A 25 -0.25 9.32 -7.07
CA ILE A 25 -1.46 10.09 -7.41
C ILE A 25 -2.34 10.27 -6.17
N ALA A 26 -2.60 9.19 -5.42
CA ALA A 26 -3.39 9.25 -4.19
C ALA A 26 -2.77 10.25 -3.19
N LYS A 27 -1.45 10.21 -2.98
CA LYS A 27 -0.74 11.17 -2.12
C LYS A 27 -0.95 12.61 -2.60
N LYS A 28 -0.78 12.87 -3.90
CA LYS A 28 -0.97 14.21 -4.46
C LYS A 28 -2.41 14.70 -4.30
N LEU A 29 -3.40 13.82 -4.48
CA LEU A 29 -4.80 14.18 -4.28
C LEU A 29 -5.12 14.52 -2.81
N THR A 30 -4.38 13.97 -1.85
CA THR A 30 -4.62 14.31 -0.43
C THR A 30 -4.28 15.75 -0.06
N GLU A 31 -3.64 16.50 -0.94
CA GLU A 31 -3.37 17.93 -0.76
C GLU A 31 -4.63 18.80 -0.97
N THR A 32 -5.58 18.32 -1.79
CA THR A 32 -6.77 19.09 -2.19
C THR A 32 -8.08 18.39 -1.83
N GLU A 33 -8.06 17.06 -1.69
CA GLU A 33 -9.26 16.25 -1.55
C GLU A 33 -9.32 15.51 -0.21
N SER A 34 -10.53 15.24 0.26
CA SER A 34 -10.73 14.42 1.45
C SER A 34 -10.43 12.95 1.17
N SER A 35 -10.00 12.20 2.20
CA SER A 35 -9.77 10.75 2.09
C SER A 35 -11.03 10.01 1.62
N ALA A 36 -12.22 10.45 2.03
CA ALA A 36 -13.48 9.84 1.61
C ALA A 36 -13.76 10.07 0.13
N SER A 37 -13.50 11.30 -0.38
CA SER A 37 -13.63 11.62 -1.81
C SER A 37 -12.70 10.76 -2.66
N ILE A 38 -11.42 10.66 -2.27
CA ILE A 38 -10.42 9.88 -3.00
C ILE A 38 -10.82 8.40 -3.09
N VAL A 39 -11.21 7.80 -1.96
CA VAL A 39 -11.63 6.39 -1.93
C VAL A 39 -12.95 6.18 -2.66
N GLY A 40 -13.88 7.13 -2.56
CA GLY A 40 -15.15 7.11 -3.29
C GLY A 40 -14.94 7.12 -4.80
N PHE A 41 -14.13 8.04 -5.33
CA PHE A 41 -13.78 8.09 -6.76
C PHE A 41 -13.06 6.82 -7.21
N LEU A 42 -12.10 6.32 -6.44
CA LEU A 42 -11.41 5.07 -6.73
C LEU A 42 -12.42 3.92 -6.87
N SER A 43 -13.35 3.79 -5.91
CA SER A 43 -14.36 2.73 -5.90
C SER A 43 -15.29 2.81 -7.13
N ILE A 44 -15.72 4.01 -7.49
CA ILE A 44 -16.59 4.24 -8.67
C ILE A 44 -15.84 3.85 -9.95
N VAL A 45 -14.61 4.36 -10.13
CA VAL A 45 -13.81 4.08 -11.35
C VAL A 45 -13.51 2.59 -11.47
N VAL A 46 -13.08 1.94 -10.41
CA VAL A 46 -12.79 0.49 -10.40
C VAL A 46 -14.05 -0.31 -10.69
N THR A 47 -15.19 0.07 -10.13
CA THR A 47 -16.48 -0.60 -10.40
C THR A 47 -16.85 -0.47 -11.88
N LEU A 48 -16.75 0.71 -12.46
CA LEU A 48 -17.10 0.94 -13.87
C LEU A 48 -16.18 0.18 -14.83
N VAL A 49 -14.88 0.10 -14.51
CA VAL A 49 -13.89 -0.62 -15.34
C VAL A 49 -14.06 -2.14 -15.23
N LEU A 50 -14.37 -2.65 -14.03
CA LEU A 50 -14.51 -4.09 -13.81
C LEU A 50 -15.91 -4.63 -14.12
N LEU A 51 -16.92 -3.77 -14.23
CA LEU A 51 -18.30 -4.19 -14.50
C LEU A 51 -18.43 -4.98 -15.83
N PRO A 52 -17.89 -4.51 -16.98
CA PRO A 52 -18.03 -5.25 -18.24
C PRO A 52 -17.47 -6.68 -18.17
N PRO A 53 -16.21 -6.90 -17.76
CA PRO A 53 -15.67 -8.27 -17.67
C PRO A 53 -16.40 -9.09 -16.59
N ALA A 54 -16.86 -8.49 -15.50
CA ALA A 54 -17.62 -9.20 -14.48
C ALA A 54 -18.97 -9.71 -15.01
N LEU A 55 -19.66 -8.93 -15.85
CA LEU A 55 -20.92 -9.34 -16.48
C LEU A 55 -20.73 -10.50 -17.46
N MET A 56 -19.55 -10.60 -18.11
CA MET A 56 -19.26 -11.71 -19.04
C MET A 56 -19.12 -13.06 -18.34
N VAL A 57 -18.69 -13.07 -17.08
CA VAL A 57 -18.47 -14.28 -16.26
C VAL A 57 -19.42 -14.32 -15.06
N TRP A 58 -20.54 -13.61 -15.14
CA TRP A 58 -21.44 -13.42 -14.03
C TRP A 58 -21.99 -14.73 -13.50
N ARG A 59 -21.84 -14.92 -12.20
CA ARG A 59 -22.54 -15.94 -11.43
C ARG A 59 -23.22 -15.24 -10.27
N THR A 60 -24.52 -15.49 -10.11
CA THR A 60 -25.26 -14.92 -8.99
C THR A 60 -24.72 -15.49 -7.67
N PRO A 61 -24.22 -14.66 -6.76
CA PRO A 61 -23.69 -15.10 -5.50
C PRO A 61 -24.82 -15.61 -4.58
N THR A 62 -24.50 -16.62 -3.77
CA THR A 62 -25.37 -17.12 -2.71
C THR A 62 -25.49 -16.10 -1.58
N GLY A 63 -26.49 -16.26 -0.68
CA GLY A 63 -26.67 -15.38 0.46
C GLY A 63 -25.44 -15.32 1.38
N MET A 64 -24.76 -16.45 1.60
CA MET A 64 -23.54 -16.50 2.40
C MET A 64 -22.37 -15.78 1.70
N GLU A 65 -22.22 -15.95 0.39
CA GLU A 65 -21.21 -15.23 -0.40
C GLU A 65 -21.45 -13.72 -0.36
N LEU A 66 -22.69 -13.26 -0.40
CA LEU A 66 -23.03 -11.82 -0.27
C LEU A 66 -22.60 -11.26 1.09
N ILE A 67 -22.85 -12.00 2.17
CA ILE A 67 -22.42 -11.58 3.52
C ILE A 67 -20.89 -11.47 3.57
N LEU A 68 -20.16 -12.47 3.07
CA LEU A 68 -18.71 -12.45 3.03
C LEU A 68 -18.18 -11.30 2.17
N LEU A 69 -18.76 -11.08 1.00
CA LEU A 69 -18.40 -9.97 0.11
C LEU A 69 -18.64 -8.61 0.77
N PHE A 70 -19.74 -8.46 1.53
CA PHE A 70 -19.99 -7.25 2.30
C PHE A 70 -18.90 -6.97 3.33
N PHE A 71 -18.52 -7.98 4.12
CA PHE A 71 -17.45 -7.83 5.10
C PHE A 71 -16.10 -7.52 4.46
N VAL A 72 -15.75 -8.21 3.38
CA VAL A 72 -14.51 -7.92 2.62
C VAL A 72 -14.52 -6.49 2.09
N ALA A 73 -15.63 -6.05 1.48
CA ALA A 73 -15.75 -4.70 0.94
C ALA A 73 -15.66 -3.63 2.06
N ALA A 74 -16.30 -3.86 3.20
CA ALA A 74 -16.26 -2.94 4.34
C ALA A 74 -14.84 -2.82 4.91
N LEU A 75 -14.14 -3.94 5.12
CA LEU A 75 -12.77 -3.95 5.62
C LEU A 75 -11.80 -3.33 4.61
N ALA A 76 -11.93 -3.65 3.33
CA ALA A 76 -11.11 -3.07 2.28
C ALA A 76 -11.30 -1.55 2.19
N THR A 77 -12.55 -1.07 2.22
CA THR A 77 -12.84 0.36 2.20
C THR A 77 -12.28 1.07 3.43
N ALA A 78 -12.44 0.49 4.63
CA ALA A 78 -11.84 1.02 5.85
C ALA A 78 -10.31 1.08 5.76
N GLY A 79 -9.68 0.04 5.21
CA GLY A 79 -8.24 0.00 4.95
C GLY A 79 -7.79 1.11 4.00
N HIS A 80 -8.48 1.29 2.87
CA HIS A 80 -8.17 2.36 1.92
C HIS A 80 -8.35 3.76 2.51
N VAL A 81 -9.41 4.00 3.27
CA VAL A 81 -9.61 5.28 3.96
C VAL A 81 -8.51 5.54 4.98
N THR A 82 -8.13 4.53 5.76
CA THR A 82 -7.04 4.64 6.74
C THR A 82 -5.69 4.92 6.07
N LEU A 83 -5.39 4.22 4.99
CA LEU A 83 -4.17 4.43 4.20
C LEU A 83 -4.14 5.84 3.60
N THR A 84 -5.25 6.31 3.02
CA THR A 84 -5.32 7.66 2.46
C THR A 84 -5.17 8.73 3.54
N LYS A 85 -5.72 8.51 4.74
CA LYS A 85 -5.48 9.39 5.89
C LYS A 85 -4.00 9.37 6.33
N ALA A 86 -3.35 8.23 6.31
CA ALA A 86 -1.92 8.15 6.59
C ALA A 86 -1.10 8.97 5.59
N PHE A 87 -1.47 8.94 4.30
CA PHE A 87 -0.85 9.79 3.28
C PHE A 87 -1.11 11.30 3.46
N GLN A 88 -2.20 11.70 4.11
CA GLN A 88 -2.41 13.10 4.50
C GLN A 88 -1.46 13.53 5.60
N CYS A 89 -1.18 12.65 6.56
CA CYS A 89 -0.40 12.98 7.77
C CYS A 89 1.11 12.80 7.59
N ALA A 90 1.55 11.98 6.63
CA ALA A 90 2.96 11.63 6.46
C ALA A 90 3.33 11.44 4.99
N GLU A 91 4.63 11.49 4.72
CA GLU A 91 5.16 11.14 3.39
C GLU A 91 5.02 9.64 3.11
N ILE A 92 4.94 9.28 1.82
CA ILE A 92 4.79 7.88 1.39
C ILE A 92 5.93 7.04 1.95
N THR A 93 7.14 7.52 1.92
CA THR A 93 8.35 6.86 2.39
C THR A 93 8.31 6.49 3.88
N VAL A 94 7.62 7.27 4.69
CA VAL A 94 7.38 6.97 6.12
C VAL A 94 6.29 5.92 6.31
N THR A 95 5.29 5.89 5.43
CA THR A 95 4.15 4.95 5.52
C THR A 95 4.42 3.60 4.88
N GLN A 96 5.35 3.51 3.93
CA GLN A 96 5.69 2.27 3.21
C GLN A 96 6.13 1.11 4.13
N PRO A 97 7.01 1.30 5.14
CA PRO A 97 7.38 0.21 6.03
C PRO A 97 6.18 -0.44 6.73
N ALA A 98 5.18 0.35 7.11
CA ALA A 98 3.95 -0.17 7.71
C ALA A 98 3.14 -1.03 6.73
N GLN A 99 3.15 -0.72 5.43
CA GLN A 99 2.49 -1.53 4.42
C GLN A 99 3.15 -2.90 4.23
N PHE A 100 4.46 -3.01 4.45
CA PHE A 100 5.14 -4.32 4.37
C PHE A 100 4.75 -5.29 5.49
N LEU A 101 4.17 -4.80 6.60
CA LEU A 101 3.54 -5.66 7.60
C LEU A 101 2.38 -6.48 7.02
N GLN A 102 1.77 -6.01 5.93
CA GLN A 102 0.75 -6.78 5.20
C GLN A 102 1.30 -8.13 4.74
N LEU A 103 2.56 -8.21 4.31
CA LEU A 103 3.20 -9.46 3.89
C LEU A 103 3.26 -10.45 5.06
N VAL A 104 3.61 -9.99 6.26
CA VAL A 104 3.66 -10.82 7.47
C VAL A 104 2.27 -11.34 7.80
N TRP A 105 1.26 -10.47 7.83
CA TRP A 105 -0.12 -10.87 8.11
C TRP A 105 -0.69 -11.80 7.05
N ALA A 106 -0.42 -11.57 5.76
CA ALA A 106 -0.85 -12.45 4.69
C ALA A 106 -0.24 -13.84 4.83
N THR A 107 1.06 -13.93 5.13
CA THR A 107 1.75 -15.21 5.35
C THR A 107 1.20 -15.96 6.58
N LEU A 108 0.95 -15.23 7.68
CA LEU A 108 0.37 -15.83 8.89
C LEU A 108 -1.05 -16.35 8.63
N LEU A 109 -1.88 -15.58 7.93
CA LEU A 109 -3.24 -16.01 7.58
C LEU A 109 -3.22 -17.18 6.62
N GLY A 110 -2.35 -17.18 5.61
CA GLY A 110 -2.15 -18.32 4.71
C GLY A 110 -1.80 -19.60 5.46
N LEU A 111 -0.86 -19.51 6.40
CA LEU A 111 -0.44 -20.64 7.22
C LEU A 111 -1.54 -21.11 8.18
N LEU A 112 -2.15 -20.19 8.93
CA LEU A 112 -3.04 -20.55 10.05
C LEU A 112 -4.46 -20.91 9.59
N VAL A 113 -4.96 -20.23 8.54
CA VAL A 113 -6.35 -20.41 8.07
C VAL A 113 -6.42 -21.39 6.92
N PHE A 114 -5.48 -21.33 5.99
CA PHE A 114 -5.49 -22.15 4.77
C PHE A 114 -4.52 -23.34 4.82
N GLY A 115 -3.66 -23.44 5.86
CA GLY A 115 -2.65 -24.49 5.97
C GLY A 115 -1.55 -24.41 4.89
N GLU A 116 -1.42 -23.27 4.22
CA GLU A 116 -0.42 -23.07 3.18
C GLU A 116 0.99 -23.06 3.79
N GLN A 117 1.89 -23.85 3.21
CA GLN A 117 3.30 -23.86 3.62
C GLN A 117 4.09 -22.87 2.74
N PRO A 118 4.54 -21.72 3.31
CA PRO A 118 5.35 -20.78 2.56
C PRO A 118 6.65 -21.45 2.12
N VAL A 119 6.96 -21.38 0.83
CA VAL A 119 8.24 -21.89 0.32
C VAL A 119 9.39 -21.05 0.86
N LEU A 120 10.59 -21.63 0.97
CA LEU A 120 11.79 -20.95 1.50
C LEU A 120 12.03 -19.58 0.85
N TRP A 121 11.79 -19.48 -0.45
CA TRP A 121 11.96 -18.23 -1.21
C TRP A 121 11.01 -17.12 -0.78
N THR A 122 9.84 -17.42 -0.26
CA THR A 122 8.91 -16.45 0.34
C THR A 122 9.51 -15.79 1.58
N TRP A 123 10.17 -16.58 2.43
CA TRP A 123 10.86 -16.05 3.61
C TRP A 123 12.06 -15.20 3.23
N VAL A 124 12.86 -15.64 2.26
CA VAL A 124 14.03 -14.88 1.77
C VAL A 124 13.57 -13.56 1.15
N GLY A 125 12.58 -13.59 0.25
CA GLY A 125 12.03 -12.39 -0.38
C GLY A 125 11.42 -11.42 0.65
N GLY A 126 10.64 -11.94 1.60
CA GLY A 126 10.08 -11.16 2.69
C GLY A 126 11.14 -10.48 3.56
N ALA A 127 12.19 -11.20 3.92
CA ALA A 127 13.31 -10.64 4.70
C ALA A 127 14.03 -9.51 3.96
N ILE A 128 14.29 -9.67 2.66
CA ILE A 128 14.90 -8.63 1.82
C ILE A 128 14.02 -7.39 1.75
N ILE A 129 12.71 -7.55 1.56
CA ILE A 129 11.73 -6.45 1.50
C ILE A 129 11.73 -5.69 2.82
N VAL A 130 11.58 -6.39 3.94
CA VAL A 130 11.54 -5.76 5.28
C VAL A 130 12.86 -5.05 5.60
N ALA A 131 14.00 -5.67 5.32
CA ALA A 131 15.31 -5.06 5.53
C ALA A 131 15.49 -3.79 4.69
N SER A 132 15.13 -3.84 3.40
CA SER A 132 15.22 -2.69 2.49
C SER A 132 14.31 -1.54 2.91
N ALA A 133 13.07 -1.84 3.29
CA ALA A 133 12.11 -0.85 3.75
C ALA A 133 12.56 -0.18 5.06
N THR A 134 13.07 -0.98 6.00
CA THR A 134 13.60 -0.48 7.28
C THR A 134 14.83 0.41 7.05
N TYR A 135 15.72 0.01 6.14
CA TYR A 135 16.89 0.82 5.77
C TYR A 135 16.48 2.18 5.18
N ILE A 136 15.52 2.18 4.25
CA ILE A 136 15.01 3.42 3.62
C ILE A 136 14.40 4.33 4.68
N ALA A 137 13.50 3.81 5.51
CA ALA A 137 12.86 4.59 6.58
C ALA A 137 13.88 5.20 7.56
N HIS A 138 14.89 4.41 7.95
CA HIS A 138 15.95 4.89 8.85
C HIS A 138 16.83 5.97 8.22
N ARG A 139 17.13 5.83 6.93
CA ARG A 139 17.92 6.84 6.19
C ARG A 139 17.15 8.17 6.07
N GLU A 140 15.88 8.13 5.81
CA GLU A 140 15.06 9.32 5.64
C GLU A 140 14.87 10.10 6.94
N THR A 141 14.65 9.42 8.06
CA THR A 141 14.60 10.09 9.37
C THR A 141 15.90 10.84 9.65
N ARG A 142 17.06 10.25 9.34
CA ARG A 142 18.35 10.93 9.49
C ARG A 142 18.55 12.14 8.60
N ILE A 143 18.02 12.10 7.37
CA ILE A 143 18.12 13.24 6.43
C ILE A 143 17.26 14.38 6.94
N LYS A 144 16.03 14.08 7.38
CA LYS A 144 15.10 15.07 7.93
C LYS A 144 15.64 15.74 9.20
N ASP A 145 16.25 14.98 10.09
CA ASP A 145 16.89 15.53 11.29
C ASP A 145 18.03 16.49 10.94
N LYS A 146 18.85 16.14 9.94
CA LYS A 146 19.93 17.02 9.48
C LYS A 146 19.40 18.31 8.83
N SER A 147 18.32 18.21 8.06
CA SER A 147 17.67 19.40 7.45
C SER A 147 17.13 20.33 8.54
N ASN A 148 16.40 19.80 9.51
CA ASN A 148 15.86 20.57 10.61
C ASN A 148 16.95 21.26 11.45
N LEU A 149 18.08 20.59 11.67
CA LEU A 149 19.23 21.17 12.39
C LEU A 149 19.93 22.26 11.57
N MET A 150 19.95 22.13 10.25
CA MET A 150 20.53 23.15 9.37
C MET A 150 19.64 24.41 9.33
N ASP A 151 18.33 24.22 9.21
CA ASP A 151 17.37 25.31 9.22
C ASP A 151 17.37 26.04 10.56
N ALA A 152 17.43 25.32 11.68
CA ALA A 152 17.56 25.91 13.02
C ALA A 152 18.85 26.76 13.19
N LYS A 153 19.96 26.30 12.61
CA LYS A 153 21.23 27.06 12.62
C LYS A 153 21.14 28.34 11.78
N ILE A 154 20.53 28.26 10.59
CA ILE A 154 20.35 29.45 9.71
C ILE A 154 19.49 30.49 10.42
N VAL A 155 18.39 30.09 11.08
CA VAL A 155 17.54 30.98 11.84
C VAL A 155 18.30 31.61 13.02
N ALA A 156 19.07 30.84 13.77
CA ALA A 156 19.85 31.35 14.90
C ALA A 156 20.98 32.32 14.47
N GLU A 157 21.54 32.13 13.27
CA GLU A 157 22.61 32.98 12.73
C GLU A 157 22.06 34.25 12.09
N SER A 158 20.79 34.25 11.67
CA SER A 158 20.07 35.42 11.10
C SER A 158 19.51 36.36 12.16
N GLU A 159 19.47 35.97 13.43
CA GLU A 159 18.98 36.81 14.52
C GLU A 159 20.05 37.84 14.90
N PRO A 160 19.79 39.18 14.76
CA PRO A 160 20.78 40.19 15.10
C PRO A 160 21.11 40.16 16.59
N ARG A 161 22.40 39.97 16.89
CA ARG A 161 22.91 40.10 18.27
C ARG A 161 22.53 41.48 18.83
N ARG A 162 21.57 41.48 19.69
CA ARG A 162 21.23 42.66 20.51
C ARG A 162 22.20 42.79 21.66
#